data_1b396aab43edf50c7c9ac2ffb73dad0b
#
_entry.id   1b396aab43edf50c7c9ac2ffb73dad0b
#
_cell.length_a   1.000
_cell.length_b   1.000
_cell.length_c   1.000
_cell.angle_alpha   90.00
_cell.angle_beta   90.00
_cell.angle_gamma   90.00
#
_symmetry.space_group_name_H-M   'P 1'
#
loop_
_entity.id
_entity.type
_entity.pdbx_description
1 polymer ?
#
loop_
_entity_poly.entity_id
_entity_poly.type
_entity_poly.pdbx_seq_one_letter_code
_entity_poly.pdbx_strand_id
1 'polypeptide(L)'
;MPAPDQYAQRNRPAIRCTDLNVKFRRRIIDKRIALAGIVAIPLAVGAVPLQARQSSDLLIRHVTVVDVEHARTLADQAVATLGDTIVAVGKDADVAAQWRPKHTVDGRGRYLTPGLWDMHVHFGGGRELIDENKALLPLYIAYGITTVRDCSGDLAQEVLSWRGAIAAGTLLGPTLLSSGPKIEGIHPVWKGTLETGSRADVDAAIVRLKDLQVDFVKITDNTLDPQLFLYAVGRARAAGFKVSGHIPMALTVHQAVEAGISSIEHLDYAFKAGAKDEAAIASDFAAGRIDRNAQEARIDAGFDESTAMSSYREFAQRGVYVTPTLNGSRILAYLDRDKHSQDEYLAYIGPGLRKTYDWRIQRAAQADAKAIEQRHAHYEHMAAILPLLQRAGVTIMAGTDAGFLNSFNYPGVGLHDELALYVDKGLTAPQALAAATRAGPAWFGMLDQFGSISAGRRADLLLLNANPLDDIRATRSIRAVILRGTLFDRSALDRLLEDTRGKVAAWNAKAP
;
A
#
# COMPACT_ATOMS: atom_id res chain seq x y z
N MET A 1 39.52 29.54 30.29
CA MET A 1 40.77 28.76 30.38
C MET A 1 40.70 27.86 31.58
N PRO A 2 41.14 26.57 31.47
CA PRO A 2 41.83 25.93 30.34
C PRO A 2 41.09 24.73 29.75
N ALA A 3 41.40 24.45 28.47
CA ALA A 3 41.48 23.12 27.90
C ALA A 3 42.95 22.67 28.02
N PRO A 4 43.42 21.51 27.47
CA PRO A 4 42.83 20.28 26.97
C PRO A 4 43.49 19.01 27.54
N ASP A 5 43.12 17.78 27.12
CA ASP A 5 44.04 16.72 26.62
C ASP A 5 43.28 15.39 26.38
N GLN A 6 43.38 14.90 25.13
CA GLN A 6 44.04 13.71 24.58
C GLN A 6 43.78 12.36 25.30
N TYR A 7 43.30 11.41 24.51
CA TYR A 7 43.68 9.99 24.37
C TYR A 7 42.70 9.29 23.44
N ALA A 8 42.98 8.48 22.50
CA ALA A 8 44.11 7.78 21.90
C ALA A 8 43.54 6.93 20.74
N GLN A 9 44.23 6.94 19.65
CA GLN A 9 43.99 6.06 18.49
C GLN A 9 44.25 4.60 18.86
N ARG A 10 43.39 3.66 18.42
CA ARG A 10 43.76 2.25 18.23
C ARG A 10 43.31 1.73 16.88
N ASN A 11 44.30 1.56 16.05
CA ASN A 11 44.63 0.58 15.02
C ASN A 11 43.50 -0.29 14.43
N ARG A 12 43.25 -0.12 13.13
CA ARG A 12 42.76 -1.16 12.23
C ARG A 12 43.95 -1.80 11.50
N PRO A 13 44.03 -3.13 11.32
CA PRO A 13 45.00 -3.74 10.42
C PRO A 13 44.49 -3.71 8.97
N ALA A 14 45.33 -3.23 8.07
CA ALA A 14 45.17 -3.32 6.63
C ALA A 14 45.53 -4.75 6.16
N ILE A 15 44.66 -5.34 5.35
CA ILE A 15 44.96 -6.57 4.60
C ILE A 15 45.48 -6.16 3.23
N ARG A 16 46.72 -6.52 2.95
CA ARG A 16 47.38 -6.35 1.64
C ARG A 16 46.97 -7.47 0.69
N CYS A 17 46.61 -7.11 -0.52
CA CYS A 17 46.65 -8.01 -1.68
C CYS A 17 48.06 -8.42 -1.99
N THR A 18 48.33 -9.72 -2.10
CA THR A 18 49.55 -10.26 -2.70
C THR A 18 49.24 -10.94 -3.99
N ASP A 19 49.99 -10.51 -5.02
CA ASP A 19 50.00 -11.00 -6.38
C ASP A 19 50.32 -12.50 -6.47
N LEU A 20 49.61 -13.22 -7.31
CA LEU A 20 49.96 -14.54 -7.80
C LEU A 20 50.22 -14.48 -9.28
N ASN A 21 51.53 -14.35 -9.63
CA ASN A 21 52.10 -14.56 -10.93
C ASN A 21 52.08 -16.04 -11.33
N VAL A 22 51.35 -16.42 -12.37
CA VAL A 22 51.47 -17.74 -12.98
C VAL A 22 52.29 -17.64 -14.25
N LYS A 23 53.47 -18.20 -14.24
CA LYS A 23 54.44 -18.29 -15.36
C LYS A 23 53.93 -19.32 -16.40
N PHE A 24 53.71 -18.88 -17.61
CA PHE A 24 53.59 -19.75 -18.80
C PHE A 24 54.97 -20.32 -19.14
N ARG A 25 55.15 -21.64 -19.09
CA ARG A 25 56.25 -22.35 -19.73
C ARG A 25 55.81 -22.82 -21.13
N ARG A 26 56.45 -22.28 -22.18
CA ARG A 26 56.42 -22.83 -23.52
C ARG A 26 57.28 -24.09 -23.57
N ARG A 27 56.72 -25.23 -24.00
CA ARG A 27 57.50 -26.40 -24.43
C ARG A 27 57.38 -26.49 -25.96
N ILE A 28 58.55 -26.52 -26.58
CA ILE A 28 58.76 -26.81 -28.00
C ILE A 28 58.55 -28.30 -28.20
N ILE A 29 57.76 -28.69 -29.16
CA ILE A 29 57.52 -30.10 -29.56
C ILE A 29 58.17 -30.30 -30.92
N ASP A 30 59.16 -31.22 -30.94
CA ASP A 30 59.83 -31.77 -32.10
C ASP A 30 58.85 -32.64 -32.94
N LYS A 31 58.95 -32.48 -34.27
CA LYS A 31 58.25 -33.29 -35.22
C LYS A 31 58.92 -34.66 -35.40
N ARG A 32 58.20 -35.76 -35.08
CA ARG A 32 58.45 -37.05 -35.68
C ARG A 32 57.15 -37.65 -36.20
N ILE A 33 57.14 -37.92 -37.48
CA ILE A 33 56.10 -38.59 -38.25
C ILE A 33 56.10 -40.09 -37.90
N ALA A 34 54.95 -40.65 -37.57
CA ALA A 34 54.70 -42.08 -37.60
C ALA A 34 53.27 -42.39 -38.07
N LEU A 35 53.22 -43.34 -38.98
CA LEU A 35 52.09 -43.79 -39.80
C LEU A 35 50.98 -44.48 -39.00
N ALA A 36 49.76 -44.21 -39.44
CA ALA A 36 48.58 -45.04 -39.58
C ALA A 36 48.13 -45.96 -38.44
N GLY A 37 47.00 -45.62 -37.95
CA GLY A 37 46.05 -46.50 -37.28
C GLY A 37 44.68 -45.84 -37.24
N ILE A 38 43.76 -46.25 -38.13
CA ILE A 38 42.37 -45.81 -38.11
C ILE A 38 41.72 -46.50 -36.89
N VAL A 39 41.66 -45.78 -35.78
CA VAL A 39 40.82 -46.19 -34.63
C VAL A 39 39.49 -45.50 -34.82
N ALA A 40 38.47 -46.27 -35.14
CA ALA A 40 37.06 -45.85 -35.08
C ALA A 40 36.72 -45.45 -33.65
N ILE A 41 36.64 -44.13 -33.40
CA ILE A 41 36.13 -43.58 -32.15
C ILE A 41 34.59 -43.75 -32.21
N PRO A 42 33.98 -44.54 -31.31
CA PRO A 42 32.52 -44.56 -31.23
C PRO A 42 32.08 -43.16 -30.80
N LEU A 43 31.27 -42.49 -31.61
CA LEU A 43 30.50 -41.31 -31.16
C LEU A 43 29.57 -41.81 -30.05
N ALA A 44 30.04 -41.68 -28.81
CA ALA A 44 29.18 -41.71 -27.67
C ALA A 44 28.29 -40.45 -27.76
N VAL A 45 27.08 -40.63 -28.33
CA VAL A 45 25.99 -39.67 -28.15
C VAL A 45 25.71 -39.68 -26.65
N GLY A 46 26.34 -38.78 -25.94
CA GLY A 46 26.10 -38.58 -24.52
C GLY A 46 24.62 -38.20 -24.36
N ALA A 47 23.83 -39.13 -23.84
CA ALA A 47 22.49 -38.83 -23.39
C ALA A 47 22.63 -37.72 -22.31
N VAL A 48 22.23 -36.49 -22.64
CA VAL A 48 22.08 -35.42 -21.67
C VAL A 48 21.14 -35.96 -20.60
N PRO A 49 21.56 -36.08 -19.32
CA PRO A 49 20.67 -36.63 -18.31
C PRO A 49 19.41 -35.77 -18.28
N LEU A 50 18.27 -36.42 -18.44
CA LEU A 50 16.95 -35.79 -18.33
C LEU A 50 16.86 -35.31 -16.87
N GLN A 51 17.12 -34.01 -16.65
CA GLN A 51 17.08 -33.46 -15.30
C GLN A 51 15.66 -33.66 -14.77
N ALA A 52 15.53 -34.31 -13.62
CA ALA A 52 14.22 -34.57 -13.02
C ALA A 52 13.48 -33.24 -12.80
N ARG A 53 12.24 -33.14 -13.29
CA ARG A 53 11.42 -31.95 -13.14
C ARG A 53 11.22 -31.65 -11.66
N GLN A 54 11.39 -30.39 -11.29
CA GLN A 54 11.15 -29.91 -9.93
C GLN A 54 9.64 -29.83 -9.63
N SER A 55 9.23 -30.11 -8.39
CA SER A 55 7.83 -30.05 -7.99
C SER A 55 7.40 -28.60 -7.75
N SER A 56 6.17 -28.26 -8.18
CA SER A 56 5.50 -26.99 -7.84
C SER A 56 4.04 -27.27 -7.46
N ASP A 57 3.44 -26.34 -6.69
CA ASP A 57 2.02 -26.47 -6.33
C ASP A 57 1.13 -25.96 -7.46
N LEU A 58 1.48 -24.83 -8.05
CA LEU A 58 0.74 -24.18 -9.13
C LEU A 58 1.70 -23.84 -10.28
N LEU A 59 1.22 -23.99 -11.52
CA LEU A 59 1.86 -23.49 -12.73
C LEU A 59 0.82 -22.73 -13.55
N ILE A 60 1.00 -21.42 -13.70
CA ILE A 60 0.21 -20.57 -14.59
C ILE A 60 0.94 -20.54 -15.93
N ARG A 61 0.28 -20.99 -17.01
CA ARG A 61 0.88 -21.16 -18.32
C ARG A 61 0.34 -20.18 -19.36
N HIS A 62 1.15 -19.87 -20.36
CA HIS A 62 0.78 -19.04 -21.51
C HIS A 62 0.21 -17.69 -21.13
N VAL A 63 0.63 -17.14 -20.00
CA VAL A 63 0.11 -15.89 -19.47
C VAL A 63 0.95 -14.68 -19.94
N THR A 64 0.33 -13.53 -20.08
CA THR A 64 1.05 -12.26 -20.25
C THR A 64 1.38 -11.70 -18.87
N VAL A 65 2.65 -11.70 -18.48
CA VAL A 65 3.09 -11.10 -17.23
C VAL A 65 3.18 -9.57 -17.39
N VAL A 66 2.60 -8.85 -16.46
CA VAL A 66 2.69 -7.38 -16.37
C VAL A 66 3.91 -7.01 -15.53
N ASP A 67 4.93 -6.50 -16.17
CA ASP A 67 6.12 -5.92 -15.54
C ASP A 67 5.81 -4.48 -15.13
N VAL A 68 5.30 -4.33 -13.89
CA VAL A 68 4.85 -3.03 -13.36
C VAL A 68 6.03 -2.06 -13.20
N GLU A 69 7.23 -2.57 -12.92
CA GLU A 69 8.43 -1.76 -12.72
C GLU A 69 8.84 -1.01 -14.01
N HIS A 70 8.71 -1.69 -15.16
CA HIS A 70 9.11 -1.13 -16.44
C HIS A 70 7.91 -0.75 -17.32
N ALA A 71 6.69 -0.79 -16.77
CA ALA A 71 5.44 -0.46 -17.46
C ALA A 71 5.29 -1.17 -18.82
N ARG A 72 5.54 -2.48 -18.85
CA ARG A 72 5.49 -3.31 -20.07
C ARG A 72 4.86 -4.67 -19.82
N THR A 73 4.53 -5.38 -20.88
CA THR A 73 4.03 -6.75 -20.82
C THR A 73 5.04 -7.73 -21.41
N LEU A 74 5.08 -8.95 -20.83
CA LEU A 74 5.89 -10.07 -21.29
C LEU A 74 4.95 -11.20 -21.70
N ALA A 75 4.80 -11.42 -23.00
CA ALA A 75 3.87 -12.40 -23.53
C ALA A 75 4.40 -13.83 -23.39
N ASP A 76 3.48 -14.80 -23.37
CA ASP A 76 3.74 -16.25 -23.36
C ASP A 76 4.74 -16.67 -22.29
N GLN A 77 4.45 -16.24 -21.04
CA GLN A 77 5.22 -16.63 -19.87
C GLN A 77 4.54 -17.79 -19.13
N ALA A 78 5.35 -18.51 -18.33
CA ALA A 78 4.84 -19.33 -17.25
C ALA A 78 5.39 -18.89 -15.91
N VAL A 79 4.55 -19.05 -14.87
CA VAL A 79 4.89 -18.75 -13.47
C VAL A 79 4.60 -19.97 -12.63
N ALA A 80 5.63 -20.49 -11.96
CA ALA A 80 5.52 -21.63 -11.03
C ALA A 80 5.60 -21.13 -9.58
N THR A 81 4.72 -21.67 -8.71
CA THR A 81 4.74 -21.37 -7.26
C THR A 81 4.91 -22.64 -6.44
N LEU A 82 5.57 -22.53 -5.29
CA LEU A 82 5.69 -23.58 -4.28
C LEU A 82 5.48 -22.95 -2.91
N GLY A 83 4.48 -23.43 -2.17
CA GLY A 83 4.00 -22.74 -0.98
C GLY A 83 3.59 -21.30 -1.36
N ASP A 84 4.01 -20.34 -0.57
CA ASP A 84 3.70 -18.90 -0.75
C ASP A 84 4.71 -18.15 -1.63
N THR A 85 5.59 -18.85 -2.34
CA THR A 85 6.72 -18.26 -3.06
C THR A 85 6.64 -18.57 -4.56
N ILE A 86 6.96 -17.59 -5.39
CA ILE A 86 7.21 -17.76 -6.82
C ILE A 86 8.57 -18.43 -6.99
N VAL A 87 8.63 -19.63 -7.59
CA VAL A 87 9.88 -20.37 -7.74
C VAL A 87 10.47 -20.28 -9.15
N ALA A 88 9.65 -19.96 -10.15
CA ALA A 88 10.14 -19.70 -11.51
C ALA A 88 9.21 -18.77 -12.28
N VAL A 89 9.82 -17.94 -13.12
CA VAL A 89 9.16 -17.08 -14.12
C VAL A 89 10.01 -17.09 -15.38
N GLY A 90 9.40 -17.25 -16.53
CA GLY A 90 10.11 -17.23 -17.82
C GLY A 90 9.23 -17.66 -18.97
N LYS A 91 9.85 -17.90 -20.13
CA LYS A 91 9.15 -18.40 -21.32
C LYS A 91 8.39 -19.69 -20.98
N ASP A 92 7.16 -19.80 -21.46
CA ASP A 92 6.27 -20.91 -21.10
C ASP A 92 6.90 -22.28 -21.32
N ALA A 93 7.49 -22.51 -22.48
CA ALA A 93 8.11 -23.79 -22.82
C ALA A 93 9.25 -24.17 -21.86
N ASP A 94 10.08 -23.18 -21.48
CA ASP A 94 11.27 -23.41 -20.65
C ASP A 94 10.87 -23.75 -19.21
N VAL A 95 9.94 -23.00 -18.63
CA VAL A 95 9.45 -23.24 -17.26
C VAL A 95 8.66 -24.54 -17.20
N ALA A 96 7.76 -24.80 -18.17
CA ALA A 96 6.96 -26.03 -18.21
C ALA A 96 7.82 -27.28 -18.40
N ALA A 97 8.98 -27.19 -19.07
CA ALA A 97 9.90 -28.33 -19.20
C ALA A 97 10.59 -28.66 -17.86
N GLN A 98 10.82 -27.67 -16.99
CA GLN A 98 11.57 -27.84 -15.72
C GLN A 98 10.68 -28.19 -14.54
N TRP A 99 9.38 -27.81 -14.57
CA TRP A 99 8.49 -27.92 -13.41
C TRP A 99 7.36 -28.91 -13.62
N ARG A 100 7.03 -29.69 -12.55
CA ARG A 100 5.89 -30.63 -12.48
C ARG A 100 4.89 -30.10 -11.46
N PRO A 101 3.81 -29.43 -11.88
CA PRO A 101 2.83 -28.83 -10.99
C PRO A 101 1.82 -29.86 -10.44
N LYS A 102 1.25 -29.60 -9.25
CA LYS A 102 0.03 -30.27 -8.76
C LYS A 102 -1.20 -29.71 -9.49
N HIS A 103 -1.22 -28.41 -9.76
CA HIS A 103 -2.31 -27.73 -10.48
C HIS A 103 -1.75 -26.85 -11.59
N THR A 104 -2.48 -26.82 -12.72
CA THR A 104 -2.13 -25.95 -13.86
C THR A 104 -3.30 -25.01 -14.16
N VAL A 105 -3.00 -23.73 -14.40
CA VAL A 105 -3.94 -22.71 -14.86
C VAL A 105 -3.55 -22.28 -16.26
N ASP A 106 -4.50 -22.30 -17.20
CA ASP A 106 -4.34 -21.73 -18.53
C ASP A 106 -4.55 -20.21 -18.48
N GLY A 107 -3.49 -19.47 -18.74
CA GLY A 107 -3.45 -18.01 -18.76
C GLY A 107 -3.56 -17.39 -20.14
N ARG A 108 -3.90 -18.15 -21.20
CA ARG A 108 -4.03 -17.60 -22.57
C ARG A 108 -5.03 -16.45 -22.63
N GLY A 109 -4.59 -15.33 -23.24
CA GLY A 109 -5.38 -14.10 -23.32
C GLY A 109 -5.59 -13.39 -21.97
N ARG A 110 -4.82 -13.74 -20.94
CA ARG A 110 -4.90 -13.20 -19.59
C ARG A 110 -3.62 -12.45 -19.23
N TYR A 111 -3.76 -11.56 -18.26
CA TYR A 111 -2.68 -10.72 -17.71
C TYR A 111 -2.47 -11.06 -16.25
N LEU A 112 -1.22 -11.29 -15.87
CA LEU A 112 -0.84 -11.59 -14.49
C LEU A 112 -0.13 -10.38 -13.90
N THR A 113 -0.65 -9.86 -12.78
CA THR A 113 -0.05 -8.75 -12.03
C THR A 113 0.28 -9.18 -10.60
N PRO A 114 1.15 -8.46 -9.89
CA PRO A 114 1.20 -8.57 -8.43
C PRO A 114 -0.16 -8.25 -7.81
N GLY A 115 -0.42 -8.80 -6.62
CA GLY A 115 -1.59 -8.47 -5.81
C GLY A 115 -1.66 -6.99 -5.45
N LEU A 116 -2.88 -6.46 -5.35
CA LEU A 116 -3.09 -5.06 -4.99
C LEU A 116 -2.91 -4.84 -3.48
N TRP A 117 -2.44 -3.64 -3.14
CA TRP A 117 -2.29 -3.14 -1.78
C TRP A 117 -3.21 -1.95 -1.57
N ASP A 118 -4.01 -1.97 -0.50
CA ASP A 118 -4.79 -0.83 -0.02
C ASP A 118 -4.10 -0.23 1.21
N MET A 119 -3.47 0.92 1.04
CA MET A 119 -2.59 1.52 2.03
C MET A 119 -3.31 2.42 3.04
N HIS A 120 -4.66 2.39 3.06
CA HIS A 120 -5.44 3.10 4.06
C HIS A 120 -6.83 2.49 4.18
N VAL A 121 -7.04 1.66 5.19
CA VAL A 121 -8.34 1.09 5.51
C VAL A 121 -8.66 1.27 6.99
N HIS A 122 -9.93 1.10 7.36
CA HIS A 122 -10.40 1.26 8.72
C HIS A 122 -11.21 0.06 9.20
N PHE A 123 -10.72 -0.61 10.24
CA PHE A 123 -11.50 -1.57 11.02
C PHE A 123 -11.88 -0.93 12.36
N GLY A 124 -13.17 -0.68 12.60
CA GLY A 124 -13.57 0.10 13.77
C GLY A 124 -15.08 0.21 13.97
N GLY A 125 -15.47 1.17 14.79
CA GLY A 125 -16.86 1.47 15.14
C GLY A 125 -17.30 0.90 16.49
N GLY A 126 -16.39 0.27 17.25
CA GLY A 126 -16.66 -0.32 18.55
C GLY A 126 -16.67 -1.85 18.55
N ARG A 127 -16.59 -2.42 19.76
CA ARG A 127 -16.47 -3.88 19.94
C ARG A 127 -17.70 -4.64 19.46
N GLU A 128 -18.86 -4.02 19.44
CA GLU A 128 -20.11 -4.54 18.91
C GLU A 128 -20.06 -4.80 17.39
N LEU A 129 -19.11 -4.17 16.68
CA LEU A 129 -18.95 -4.32 15.23
C LEU A 129 -17.78 -5.25 14.83
N ILE A 130 -17.19 -5.98 15.75
CA ILE A 130 -16.06 -6.90 15.49
C ILE A 130 -16.39 -7.89 14.38
N ASP A 131 -17.56 -8.55 14.45
CA ASP A 131 -17.95 -9.57 13.48
C ASP A 131 -18.24 -8.97 12.09
N GLU A 132 -18.86 -7.78 12.05
CA GLU A 132 -19.10 -7.05 10.80
C GLU A 132 -17.77 -6.63 10.14
N ASN A 133 -16.82 -6.09 10.91
CA ASN A 133 -15.48 -5.76 10.43
C ASN A 133 -14.72 -7.01 9.94
N LYS A 134 -14.80 -8.12 10.69
CA LYS A 134 -14.15 -9.37 10.29
C LYS A 134 -14.72 -9.94 9.00
N ALA A 135 -16.01 -9.72 8.74
CA ALA A 135 -16.66 -10.15 7.50
C ALA A 135 -16.22 -9.36 6.27
N LEU A 136 -15.54 -8.21 6.43
CA LEU A 136 -14.95 -7.44 5.33
C LEU A 136 -13.67 -8.10 4.76
N LEU A 137 -12.96 -8.93 5.54
CA LEU A 137 -11.69 -9.52 5.14
C LEU A 137 -11.76 -10.31 3.81
N PRO A 138 -12.78 -11.18 3.58
CA PRO A 138 -12.92 -11.89 2.32
C PRO A 138 -13.21 -10.97 1.12
N LEU A 139 -13.82 -9.79 1.33
CA LEU A 139 -14.11 -8.85 0.25
C LEU A 139 -12.82 -8.34 -0.38
N TYR A 140 -11.81 -8.00 0.41
CA TYR A 140 -10.51 -7.58 -0.12
C TYR A 140 -9.94 -8.64 -1.07
N ILE A 141 -9.99 -9.91 -0.69
CA ILE A 141 -9.51 -11.02 -1.55
C ILE A 141 -10.34 -11.12 -2.82
N ALA A 142 -11.69 -11.05 -2.70
CA ALA A 142 -12.59 -11.15 -3.85
C ALA A 142 -12.36 -10.05 -4.89
N TYR A 143 -11.87 -8.88 -4.43
CA TYR A 143 -11.48 -7.75 -5.27
C TYR A 143 -9.96 -7.64 -5.50
N GLY A 144 -9.21 -8.72 -5.26
CA GLY A 144 -7.79 -8.82 -5.63
C GLY A 144 -6.82 -8.04 -4.74
N ILE A 145 -7.28 -7.55 -3.58
CA ILE A 145 -6.43 -6.86 -2.63
C ILE A 145 -5.83 -7.90 -1.70
N THR A 146 -4.52 -8.09 -1.80
CA THR A 146 -3.78 -9.13 -1.06
C THR A 146 -3.15 -8.60 0.22
N THR A 147 -3.04 -7.28 0.35
CA THR A 147 -2.50 -6.61 1.54
C THR A 147 -3.27 -5.32 1.83
N VAL A 148 -3.56 -5.08 3.11
CA VAL A 148 -4.18 -3.83 3.58
C VAL A 148 -3.41 -3.25 4.75
N ARG A 149 -3.39 -1.91 4.85
CA ARG A 149 -2.81 -1.16 5.97
C ARG A 149 -3.93 -0.52 6.79
N ASP A 150 -4.23 -1.09 7.97
CA ASP A 150 -5.20 -0.53 8.92
C ASP A 150 -4.63 0.70 9.63
N CYS A 151 -5.31 1.83 9.45
CA CYS A 151 -4.98 3.13 10.03
C CYS A 151 -5.96 3.56 11.13
N SER A 152 -6.93 2.69 11.48
CA SER A 152 -8.01 3.04 12.41
C SER A 152 -7.58 3.03 13.88
N GLY A 153 -7.05 1.91 14.35
CA GLY A 153 -6.67 1.70 15.74
C GLY A 153 -7.84 1.42 16.70
N ASP A 154 -9.10 1.61 16.28
CA ASP A 154 -10.27 1.44 17.14
C ASP A 154 -10.45 -0.02 17.60
N LEU A 155 -10.22 -0.98 16.72
CA LEU A 155 -10.19 -2.41 17.02
C LEU A 155 -8.75 -2.96 17.01
N ALA A 156 -7.80 -2.21 17.54
CA ALA A 156 -6.38 -2.55 17.46
C ALA A 156 -6.03 -3.96 17.94
N GLN A 157 -6.58 -4.39 19.07
CA GLN A 157 -6.32 -5.70 19.63
C GLN A 157 -6.84 -6.82 18.73
N GLU A 158 -8.05 -6.65 18.22
CA GLU A 158 -8.71 -7.60 17.32
C GLU A 158 -7.97 -7.69 15.98
N VAL A 159 -7.59 -6.54 15.39
CA VAL A 159 -6.84 -6.47 14.12
C VAL A 159 -5.47 -7.13 14.26
N LEU A 160 -4.74 -6.89 15.35
CA LEU A 160 -3.46 -7.56 15.62
C LEU A 160 -3.64 -9.07 15.83
N SER A 161 -4.74 -9.51 16.46
CA SER A 161 -5.11 -10.92 16.56
C SER A 161 -5.41 -11.53 15.20
N TRP A 162 -6.20 -10.84 14.35
CA TRP A 162 -6.49 -11.29 12.99
C TRP A 162 -5.22 -11.36 12.13
N ARG A 163 -4.30 -10.40 12.27
CA ARG A 163 -2.99 -10.43 11.61
C ARG A 163 -2.25 -11.74 11.90
N GLY A 164 -2.19 -12.13 13.19
CA GLY A 164 -1.58 -13.38 13.61
C GLY A 164 -2.30 -14.61 13.05
N ALA A 165 -3.63 -14.63 13.11
CA ALA A 165 -4.44 -15.74 12.60
C ALA A 165 -4.35 -15.90 11.06
N ILE A 166 -4.27 -14.80 10.32
CA ILE A 166 -4.08 -14.79 8.87
C ILE A 166 -2.68 -15.30 8.52
N ALA A 167 -1.65 -14.85 9.23
CA ALA A 167 -0.29 -15.33 9.04
C ALA A 167 -0.15 -16.83 9.35
N ALA A 168 -0.89 -17.34 10.34
CA ALA A 168 -0.94 -18.76 10.69
C ALA A 168 -1.86 -19.60 9.76
N GLY A 169 -2.58 -18.98 8.82
CA GLY A 169 -3.52 -19.66 7.91
C GLY A 169 -4.83 -20.13 8.57
N THR A 170 -5.15 -19.70 9.79
CA THR A 170 -6.38 -20.07 10.52
C THR A 170 -7.53 -19.09 10.29
N LEU A 171 -7.26 -17.95 9.68
CA LEU A 171 -8.25 -16.96 9.24
C LEU A 171 -7.97 -16.57 7.79
N LEU A 172 -8.99 -16.59 6.94
CA LEU A 172 -8.88 -16.10 5.58
C LEU A 172 -8.99 -14.57 5.55
N GLY A 173 -7.98 -13.92 4.99
CA GLY A 173 -7.91 -12.46 4.85
C GLY A 173 -6.67 -12.03 4.08
N PRO A 174 -6.59 -10.76 3.67
CA PRO A 174 -5.39 -10.17 3.11
C PRO A 174 -4.29 -10.11 4.18
N THR A 175 -3.04 -9.92 3.80
CA THR A 175 -1.99 -9.56 4.75
C THR A 175 -2.37 -8.25 5.45
N LEU A 176 -2.42 -8.26 6.78
CA LEU A 176 -2.77 -7.09 7.58
C LEU A 176 -1.50 -6.42 8.10
N LEU A 177 -1.35 -5.13 7.81
CA LEU A 177 -0.37 -4.24 8.42
C LEU A 177 -1.16 -3.23 9.27
N SER A 178 -0.78 -3.01 10.53
CA SER A 178 -1.57 -2.19 11.45
C SER A 178 -0.71 -1.25 12.26
N SER A 179 -1.21 -0.03 12.47
CA SER A 179 -0.62 0.94 13.40
C SER A 179 -0.85 0.57 14.87
N GLY A 180 -1.72 -0.42 15.14
CA GLY A 180 -2.26 -0.52 16.48
C GLY A 180 -3.06 0.73 16.85
N PRO A 181 -3.15 1.08 18.16
CA PRO A 181 -3.81 2.32 18.61
C PRO A 181 -3.09 3.55 18.05
N LYS A 182 -3.86 4.54 17.56
CA LYS A 182 -3.32 5.83 17.12
C LYS A 182 -2.84 6.67 18.30
N ILE A 183 -1.85 7.51 18.07
CA ILE A 183 -1.50 8.60 19.01
C ILE A 183 -2.41 9.79 18.72
N GLU A 184 -3.06 10.32 19.75
CA GLU A 184 -3.95 11.47 19.68
C GLU A 184 -3.83 12.29 20.99
N GLY A 185 -4.38 13.50 21.00
CA GLY A 185 -4.47 14.35 22.20
C GLY A 185 -5.46 13.84 23.25
N ILE A 186 -5.58 14.59 24.33
CA ILE A 186 -6.53 14.27 25.42
C ILE A 186 -7.96 14.51 24.95
N HIS A 187 -8.89 13.64 25.39
CA HIS A 187 -10.30 13.63 24.97
C HIS A 187 -10.49 13.50 23.46
N PRO A 188 -9.94 12.44 22.87
CA PRO A 188 -9.95 12.24 21.43
C PRO A 188 -11.36 12.06 20.88
N VAL A 189 -11.56 12.49 19.64
CA VAL A 189 -12.81 12.25 18.90
C VAL A 189 -12.99 10.76 18.62
N TRP A 190 -11.89 10.05 18.35
CA TRP A 190 -11.88 8.64 17.96
C TRP A 190 -11.61 7.74 19.16
N LYS A 191 -12.27 6.59 19.18
CA LYS A 191 -11.98 5.52 20.15
C LYS A 191 -10.67 4.80 19.81
N GLY A 192 -10.15 4.02 20.77
CA GLY A 192 -8.99 3.16 20.55
C GLY A 192 -7.67 3.92 20.32
N THR A 193 -7.54 5.12 20.89
CA THR A 193 -6.36 5.96 20.81
C THR A 193 -5.50 5.86 22.06
N LEU A 194 -4.22 6.18 21.92
CA LEU A 194 -3.31 6.48 23.01
C LEU A 194 -3.35 7.99 23.26
N GLU A 195 -4.01 8.39 24.35
CA GLU A 195 -4.15 9.79 24.70
C GLU A 195 -2.84 10.35 25.23
N THR A 196 -2.40 11.49 24.68
CA THR A 196 -1.13 12.13 25.02
C THR A 196 -1.35 13.61 25.30
N GLY A 197 -1.10 14.03 26.53
CA GLY A 197 -1.14 15.43 26.98
C GLY A 197 0.25 15.98 27.35
N SER A 198 1.28 15.13 27.35
CA SER A 198 2.65 15.48 27.68
C SER A 198 3.67 14.69 26.85
N ARG A 199 4.93 15.14 26.86
CA ARG A 199 6.04 14.36 26.26
C ARG A 199 6.21 12.99 26.90
N ALA A 200 5.97 12.87 28.22
CA ALA A 200 6.05 11.58 28.93
C ALA A 200 4.97 10.60 28.42
N ASP A 201 3.75 11.09 28.15
CA ASP A 201 2.70 10.26 27.59
C ASP A 201 3.05 9.77 26.18
N VAL A 202 3.63 10.66 25.36
CA VAL A 202 4.13 10.28 24.02
C VAL A 202 5.20 9.19 24.12
N ASP A 203 6.18 9.33 25.04
CA ASP A 203 7.21 8.33 25.23
C ASP A 203 6.61 6.98 25.67
N ALA A 204 5.65 6.99 26.59
CA ALA A 204 4.93 5.80 27.03
C ALA A 204 4.11 5.17 25.85
N ALA A 205 3.47 6.00 25.02
CA ALA A 205 2.76 5.55 23.84
C ALA A 205 3.68 4.82 22.85
N ILE A 206 4.87 5.38 22.58
CA ILE A 206 5.85 4.74 21.69
C ILE A 206 6.33 3.40 22.24
N VAL A 207 6.60 3.30 23.55
CA VAL A 207 6.93 2.02 24.20
C VAL A 207 5.80 1.03 24.03
N ARG A 208 4.57 1.45 24.30
CA ARG A 208 3.37 0.58 24.14
C ARG A 208 3.20 0.07 22.70
N LEU A 209 3.40 0.90 21.69
CA LEU A 209 3.31 0.50 20.29
C LEU A 209 4.41 -0.50 19.92
N LYS A 210 5.61 -0.34 20.48
CA LYS A 210 6.70 -1.30 20.30
C LYS A 210 6.37 -2.67 20.91
N ASP A 211 5.80 -2.69 22.13
CA ASP A 211 5.39 -3.92 22.81
C ASP A 211 4.28 -4.65 22.04
N LEU A 212 3.38 -3.91 21.40
CA LEU A 212 2.34 -4.43 20.52
C LEU A 212 2.87 -4.93 19.17
N GLN A 213 4.14 -4.69 18.86
CA GLN A 213 4.77 -5.06 17.59
C GLN A 213 3.97 -4.54 16.38
N VAL A 214 3.56 -3.28 16.44
CA VAL A 214 2.85 -2.63 15.33
C VAL A 214 3.79 -2.44 14.13
N ASP A 215 3.22 -2.37 12.92
CA ASP A 215 4.01 -2.27 11.69
C ASP A 215 4.46 -0.83 11.39
N PHE A 216 3.73 0.16 11.90
CA PHE A 216 4.01 1.59 11.76
C PHE A 216 3.28 2.37 12.85
N VAL A 217 3.50 3.69 12.94
CA VAL A 217 2.81 4.58 13.88
C VAL A 217 1.86 5.49 13.12
N LYS A 218 0.59 5.55 13.53
CA LYS A 218 -0.40 6.52 13.07
C LYS A 218 -0.55 7.62 14.12
N ILE A 219 -0.50 8.88 13.68
CA ILE A 219 -0.75 10.06 14.53
C ILE A 219 -1.87 10.87 13.91
N THR A 220 -2.84 11.28 14.73
CA THR A 220 -3.98 12.10 14.31
C THR A 220 -3.94 13.49 14.95
N ASP A 221 -4.76 14.42 14.47
CA ASP A 221 -4.60 15.85 14.70
C ASP A 221 -5.81 16.52 15.37
N ASN A 222 -6.82 15.73 15.81
CA ASN A 222 -8.08 16.34 16.23
C ASN A 222 -7.97 17.10 17.56
N THR A 223 -7.24 16.55 18.53
CA THR A 223 -7.06 17.15 19.87
C THR A 223 -5.59 17.21 20.29
N LEU A 224 -4.67 16.69 19.48
CA LEU A 224 -3.25 16.65 19.80
C LEU A 224 -2.62 18.03 19.67
N ASP A 225 -1.94 18.47 20.73
CA ASP A 225 -1.14 19.70 20.71
C ASP A 225 -0.12 19.64 19.55
N PRO A 226 0.01 20.71 18.75
CA PRO A 226 0.92 20.75 17.59
C PRO A 226 2.39 20.46 17.94
N GLN A 227 2.88 20.92 19.11
CA GLN A 227 4.26 20.65 19.53
C GLN A 227 4.44 19.20 19.99
N LEU A 228 3.41 18.63 20.61
CA LEU A 228 3.41 17.18 20.93
C LEU A 228 3.32 16.34 19.68
N PHE A 229 2.59 16.78 18.64
CA PHE A 229 2.59 16.12 17.34
C PHE A 229 4.00 16.02 16.75
N LEU A 230 4.72 17.14 16.66
CA LEU A 230 6.11 17.16 16.15
C LEU A 230 7.03 16.29 17.00
N TYR A 231 6.87 16.34 18.33
CA TYR A 231 7.62 15.49 19.24
C TYR A 231 7.31 14.01 19.02
N ALA A 232 6.04 13.64 18.87
CA ALA A 232 5.61 12.25 18.64
C ALA A 232 6.17 11.70 17.31
N VAL A 233 6.13 12.48 16.24
CA VAL A 233 6.74 12.13 14.95
C VAL A 233 8.23 11.84 15.12
N GLY A 234 8.97 12.75 15.76
CA GLY A 234 10.41 12.60 16.01
C GLY A 234 10.73 11.37 16.88
N ARG A 235 9.92 11.12 17.92
CA ARG A 235 10.11 9.96 18.84
C ARG A 235 9.80 8.63 18.15
N ALA A 236 8.72 8.56 17.37
CA ALA A 236 8.38 7.37 16.60
C ALA A 236 9.48 7.02 15.58
N ARG A 237 9.98 8.02 14.85
CA ARG A 237 11.09 7.87 13.91
C ARG A 237 12.37 7.39 14.62
N ALA A 238 12.73 8.00 15.76
CA ALA A 238 13.90 7.62 16.57
C ALA A 238 13.79 6.18 17.09
N ALA A 239 12.56 5.67 17.31
CA ALA A 239 12.27 4.30 17.66
C ALA A 239 12.30 3.32 16.47
N GLY A 240 12.56 3.80 15.25
CA GLY A 240 12.66 3.00 14.02
C GLY A 240 11.35 2.82 13.25
N PHE A 241 10.27 3.47 13.67
CA PHE A 241 8.99 3.37 12.99
C PHE A 241 8.91 4.29 11.75
N LYS A 242 8.19 3.82 10.74
CA LYS A 242 7.55 4.71 9.75
C LYS A 242 6.38 5.42 10.42
N VAL A 243 6.15 6.68 10.05
CA VAL A 243 5.07 7.51 10.63
C VAL A 243 4.11 7.93 9.54
N SER A 244 2.85 7.60 9.75
CA SER A 244 1.71 8.01 8.94
C SER A 244 0.86 8.99 9.75
N GLY A 245 0.36 10.07 9.15
CA GLY A 245 -0.39 11.03 9.97
C GLY A 245 -1.25 12.02 9.22
N HIS A 246 -2.19 12.58 10.00
CA HIS A 246 -2.85 13.83 9.70
C HIS A 246 -2.00 14.96 10.27
N ILE A 247 -1.86 16.04 9.55
CA ILE A 247 -1.01 17.17 9.99
C ILE A 247 -1.87 18.23 10.67
N PRO A 248 -1.61 18.61 11.93
CA PRO A 248 -2.39 19.64 12.61
C PRO A 248 -2.49 20.92 11.79
N MET A 249 -3.68 21.50 11.77
CA MET A 249 -3.96 22.71 10.99
C MET A 249 -3.14 23.92 11.48
N ALA A 250 -2.69 23.89 12.73
CA ALA A 250 -1.82 24.89 13.35
C ALA A 250 -0.33 24.77 12.97
N LEU A 251 0.05 23.73 12.22
CA LEU A 251 1.42 23.55 11.71
C LEU A 251 1.46 23.75 10.20
N THR A 252 2.62 24.09 9.66
CA THR A 252 2.88 23.92 8.23
C THR A 252 3.19 22.45 7.93
N VAL A 253 2.95 22.01 6.69
CA VAL A 253 3.32 20.67 6.25
C VAL A 253 4.84 20.47 6.32
N HIS A 254 5.61 21.51 5.98
CA HIS A 254 7.07 21.51 6.10
C HIS A 254 7.54 21.13 7.52
N GLN A 255 6.93 21.68 8.58
CA GLN A 255 7.28 21.32 9.97
C GLN A 255 7.10 19.82 10.26
N ALA A 256 6.03 19.23 9.77
CA ALA A 256 5.79 17.79 9.92
C ALA A 256 6.80 16.94 9.12
N VAL A 257 7.15 17.41 7.92
CA VAL A 257 8.16 16.77 7.05
C VAL A 257 9.55 16.86 7.68
N GLU A 258 9.92 18.00 8.27
CA GLU A 258 11.18 18.15 9.03
C GLU A 258 11.23 17.25 10.27
N ALA A 259 10.12 17.11 10.99
CA ALA A 259 10.01 16.22 12.13
C ALA A 259 10.18 14.75 11.74
N GLY A 260 9.92 14.38 10.47
CA GLY A 260 10.19 13.06 9.90
C GLY A 260 8.96 12.22 9.63
N ILE A 261 7.79 12.83 9.35
CA ILE A 261 6.63 12.09 8.84
C ILE A 261 7.02 11.33 7.56
N SER A 262 6.56 10.09 7.41
CA SER A 262 6.92 9.22 6.29
C SER A 262 5.80 9.09 5.26
N SER A 263 4.55 9.38 5.66
CA SER A 263 3.37 9.33 4.81
C SER A 263 2.36 10.38 5.27
N ILE A 264 1.93 11.21 4.33
CA ILE A 264 0.83 12.16 4.50
C ILE A 264 -0.44 11.46 4.02
N GLU A 265 -1.41 11.32 4.92
CA GLU A 265 -2.69 10.72 4.61
C GLU A 265 -3.69 11.81 4.22
N HIS A 266 -4.47 11.53 3.17
CA HIS A 266 -5.41 12.46 2.53
C HIS A 266 -4.74 13.61 1.76
N LEU A 267 -5.35 13.91 0.63
CA LEU A 267 -4.78 14.87 -0.31
C LEU A 267 -4.88 16.32 0.18
N ASP A 268 -5.85 16.60 1.07
CA ASP A 268 -6.06 17.92 1.69
C ASP A 268 -4.79 18.47 2.37
N TYR A 269 -4.07 17.61 3.10
CA TYR A 269 -2.84 18.04 3.78
C TYR A 269 -1.70 18.33 2.77
N ALA A 270 -1.61 17.57 1.69
CA ALA A 270 -0.65 17.87 0.63
C ALA A 270 -1.03 19.15 -0.13
N PHE A 271 -2.34 19.39 -0.33
CA PHE A 271 -2.87 20.60 -0.96
C PHE A 271 -2.52 21.87 -0.16
N LYS A 272 -2.64 21.80 1.17
CA LYS A 272 -2.27 22.89 2.08
C LYS A 272 -0.84 23.40 1.87
N ALA A 273 0.12 22.51 1.57
CA ALA A 273 1.51 22.88 1.31
C ALA A 273 1.72 23.71 0.04
N GLY A 274 0.69 23.87 -0.79
CA GLY A 274 0.68 24.73 -1.98
C GLY A 274 0.21 26.16 -1.71
N ALA A 275 -0.25 26.49 -0.51
CA ALA A 275 -0.68 27.85 -0.18
C ALA A 275 0.52 28.78 0.06
N LYS A 276 0.59 29.93 -0.65
CA LYS A 276 1.67 30.92 -0.49
C LYS A 276 1.90 31.37 0.94
N ASP A 277 0.81 31.58 1.67
CA ASP A 277 0.82 32.10 3.03
C ASP A 277 0.55 30.99 4.08
N GLU A 278 0.90 29.72 3.80
CA GLU A 278 0.62 28.60 4.68
C GLU A 278 1.03 28.88 6.13
N ALA A 279 2.21 29.43 6.35
CA ALA A 279 2.73 29.73 7.69
C ALA A 279 1.88 30.78 8.42
N ALA A 280 1.46 31.84 7.73
CA ALA A 280 0.58 32.87 8.30
C ALA A 280 -0.81 32.31 8.60
N ILE A 281 -1.36 31.49 7.68
CA ILE A 281 -2.66 30.83 7.85
C ILE A 281 -2.63 29.88 9.06
N ALA A 282 -1.60 29.05 9.19
CA ALA A 282 -1.41 28.15 10.32
C ALA A 282 -1.28 28.90 11.65
N SER A 283 -0.53 30.02 11.66
CA SER A 283 -0.39 30.88 12.84
C SER A 283 -1.71 31.55 13.24
N ASP A 284 -2.51 32.01 12.27
CA ASP A 284 -3.83 32.59 12.52
C ASP A 284 -4.80 31.59 13.13
N PHE A 285 -4.77 30.38 12.61
CA PHE A 285 -5.56 29.26 13.15
C PHE A 285 -5.11 28.89 14.57
N ALA A 286 -3.82 28.73 14.79
CA ALA A 286 -3.26 28.42 16.12
C ALA A 286 -3.61 29.48 17.17
N ALA A 287 -3.70 30.74 16.77
CA ALA A 287 -4.09 31.83 17.63
C ALA A 287 -5.61 32.03 17.78
N GLY A 288 -6.42 31.17 17.16
CA GLY A 288 -7.88 31.28 17.18
C GLY A 288 -8.45 32.51 16.45
N ARG A 289 -7.66 33.14 15.57
CA ARG A 289 -8.11 34.29 14.77
C ARG A 289 -9.00 33.90 13.60
N ILE A 290 -8.89 32.66 13.13
CA ILE A 290 -9.73 32.08 12.09
C ILE A 290 -10.16 30.66 12.52
N ASP A 291 -11.35 30.26 12.08
CA ASP A 291 -11.84 28.90 12.21
C ASP A 291 -11.37 28.00 11.05
N ARG A 292 -11.73 26.73 11.08
CA ARG A 292 -11.34 25.75 10.05
C ARG A 292 -11.87 26.11 8.66
N ASN A 293 -13.10 26.58 8.56
CA ASN A 293 -13.71 26.94 7.27
C ASN A 293 -12.98 28.14 6.64
N ALA A 294 -12.67 29.17 7.46
CA ALA A 294 -11.89 30.32 6.99
C ALA A 294 -10.45 29.92 6.61
N GLN A 295 -9.87 28.97 7.33
CA GLN A 295 -8.55 28.43 7.01
C GLN A 295 -8.56 27.71 5.65
N GLU A 296 -9.50 26.77 5.42
CA GLU A 296 -9.66 26.05 4.17
C GLU A 296 -9.88 27.02 3.00
N ALA A 297 -10.76 28.01 3.16
CA ALA A 297 -11.00 29.03 2.13
C ALA A 297 -9.75 29.85 1.79
N ARG A 298 -8.91 30.18 2.79
CA ARG A 298 -7.64 30.92 2.55
C ARG A 298 -6.60 30.05 1.88
N ILE A 299 -6.54 28.74 2.19
CA ILE A 299 -5.67 27.78 1.53
C ILE A 299 -6.06 27.67 0.05
N ASP A 300 -7.37 27.50 -0.25
CA ASP A 300 -7.88 27.44 -1.62
C ASP A 300 -7.55 28.70 -2.43
N ALA A 301 -7.81 29.87 -1.85
CA ALA A 301 -7.55 31.15 -2.51
C ALA A 301 -6.04 31.46 -2.67
N GLY A 302 -5.22 30.96 -1.76
CA GLY A 302 -3.77 31.17 -1.73
C GLY A 302 -2.97 30.11 -2.48
N PHE A 303 -3.60 29.07 -3.02
CA PHE A 303 -2.90 27.99 -3.72
C PHE A 303 -2.14 28.52 -4.94
N ASP A 304 -0.89 28.09 -5.05
CA ASP A 304 0.03 28.48 -6.12
C ASP A 304 0.86 27.27 -6.57
N GLU A 305 0.80 26.95 -7.86
CA GLU A 305 1.48 25.77 -8.39
C GLU A 305 2.99 25.78 -8.16
N SER A 306 3.64 26.94 -8.22
CA SER A 306 5.09 27.03 -8.03
C SER A 306 5.49 26.75 -6.57
N THR A 307 4.69 27.25 -5.62
CA THR A 307 4.82 26.95 -4.19
C THR A 307 4.59 25.47 -3.92
N ALA A 308 3.51 24.90 -4.47
CA ALA A 308 3.20 23.49 -4.37
C ALA A 308 4.33 22.61 -4.92
N MET A 309 4.84 22.93 -6.11
CA MET A 309 5.94 22.18 -6.73
C MET A 309 7.23 22.24 -5.92
N SER A 310 7.50 23.36 -5.23
CA SER A 310 8.65 23.47 -4.32
C SER A 310 8.49 22.54 -3.12
N SER A 311 7.33 22.57 -2.46
CA SER A 311 7.00 21.72 -1.31
C SER A 311 7.01 20.23 -1.70
N TYR A 312 6.44 19.88 -2.86
CA TYR A 312 6.38 18.48 -3.30
C TYR A 312 7.75 17.92 -3.68
N ARG A 313 8.67 18.73 -4.23
CA ARG A 313 10.07 18.33 -4.43
C ARG A 313 10.77 18.06 -3.09
N GLU A 314 10.49 18.84 -2.06
CA GLU A 314 10.99 18.56 -0.72
C GLU A 314 10.44 17.24 -0.19
N PHE A 315 9.13 16.96 -0.34
CA PHE A 315 8.54 15.65 0.04
C PHE A 315 9.28 14.50 -0.63
N ALA A 316 9.49 14.59 -1.94
CA ALA A 316 10.22 13.58 -2.71
C ALA A 316 11.67 13.40 -2.21
N GLN A 317 12.41 14.49 -1.99
CA GLN A 317 13.79 14.48 -1.51
C GLN A 317 13.93 13.85 -0.11
N ARG A 318 12.91 14.06 0.75
CA ARG A 318 12.88 13.50 2.11
C ARG A 318 12.23 12.11 2.17
N GLY A 319 11.79 11.56 1.03
CA GLY A 319 11.15 10.24 0.96
C GLY A 319 9.79 10.20 1.65
N VAL A 320 9.05 11.30 1.62
CA VAL A 320 7.67 11.38 2.11
C VAL A 320 6.72 10.91 1.01
N TYR A 321 5.84 9.99 1.36
CA TYR A 321 4.81 9.44 0.48
C TYR A 321 3.48 10.16 0.73
N VAL A 322 2.56 10.10 -0.24
CA VAL A 322 1.19 10.63 -0.09
C VAL A 322 0.20 9.52 -0.42
N THR A 323 -0.81 9.36 0.47
CA THR A 323 -1.95 8.46 0.25
C THR A 323 -3.19 9.32 0.03
N PRO A 324 -3.64 9.54 -1.22
CA PRO A 324 -4.66 10.54 -1.55
C PRO A 324 -6.03 10.31 -0.95
N THR A 325 -6.50 9.06 -0.90
CA THR A 325 -7.88 8.67 -0.52
C THR A 325 -8.95 9.48 -1.25
N LEU A 326 -8.73 9.66 -2.53
CA LEU A 326 -9.47 10.59 -3.38
C LEU A 326 -10.93 10.19 -3.57
N ASN A 327 -11.20 8.86 -3.62
CA ASN A 327 -12.56 8.34 -3.76
C ASN A 327 -13.44 8.70 -2.55
N GLY A 328 -12.91 8.57 -1.33
CA GLY A 328 -13.62 8.98 -0.11
C GLY A 328 -13.95 10.47 -0.12
N SER A 329 -12.98 11.31 -0.50
CA SER A 329 -13.18 12.76 -0.65
C SER A 329 -14.22 13.09 -1.73
N ARG A 330 -14.20 12.40 -2.88
CA ARG A 330 -15.19 12.55 -3.95
C ARG A 330 -16.60 12.20 -3.48
N ILE A 331 -16.78 11.07 -2.84
CA ILE A 331 -18.09 10.65 -2.32
C ILE A 331 -18.65 11.74 -1.39
N LEU A 332 -17.85 12.23 -0.45
CA LEU A 332 -18.28 13.27 0.49
C LEU A 332 -18.57 14.59 -0.21
N ALA A 333 -17.79 14.95 -1.24
CA ALA A 333 -18.02 16.17 -1.99
C ALA A 333 -19.39 16.17 -2.70
N TYR A 334 -19.80 15.02 -3.22
CA TYR A 334 -20.99 14.89 -4.10
C TYR A 334 -22.17 14.16 -3.46
N LEU A 335 -22.24 14.01 -2.11
CA LEU A 335 -23.40 13.42 -1.41
C LEU A 335 -24.75 14.12 -1.71
N ASP A 336 -24.73 15.35 -2.20
CA ASP A 336 -25.91 16.10 -2.63
C ASP A 336 -26.47 15.60 -3.96
N ARG A 337 -25.65 15.01 -4.83
CA ARG A 337 -25.99 14.52 -6.17
C ARG A 337 -26.10 13.01 -6.25
N ASP A 338 -25.14 12.30 -5.67
CA ASP A 338 -25.01 10.85 -5.76
C ASP A 338 -25.83 10.18 -4.64
N LYS A 339 -26.85 9.41 -5.05
CA LYS A 339 -27.74 8.70 -4.13
C LYS A 339 -27.27 7.26 -3.96
N HIS A 340 -26.60 7.00 -2.87
CA HIS A 340 -25.99 5.70 -2.56
C HIS A 340 -26.95 4.67 -1.94
N SER A 341 -28.23 4.99 -1.74
CA SER A 341 -29.21 4.09 -1.10
C SER A 341 -29.49 2.81 -1.90
N GLN A 342 -29.10 2.77 -3.17
CA GLN A 342 -29.31 1.63 -4.08
C GLN A 342 -27.98 0.97 -4.50
N ASP A 343 -26.88 1.34 -3.87
CA ASP A 343 -25.58 0.74 -4.21
C ASP A 343 -25.58 -0.76 -3.92
N GLU A 344 -25.24 -1.57 -4.89
CA GLU A 344 -25.22 -3.05 -4.75
C GLU A 344 -24.27 -3.52 -3.66
N TYR A 345 -23.21 -2.75 -3.38
CA TYR A 345 -22.20 -3.08 -2.37
C TYR A 345 -22.70 -2.94 -0.93
N LEU A 346 -23.83 -2.26 -0.69
CA LEU A 346 -24.49 -2.23 0.61
C LEU A 346 -24.90 -3.64 1.10
N ALA A 347 -25.08 -4.57 0.16
CA ALA A 347 -25.35 -5.97 0.50
C ALA A 347 -24.18 -6.69 1.21
N TYR A 348 -22.98 -6.10 1.22
CA TYR A 348 -21.80 -6.63 1.88
C TYR A 348 -21.46 -5.89 3.19
N ILE A 349 -22.17 -4.81 3.51
CA ILE A 349 -21.88 -3.97 4.68
C ILE A 349 -22.95 -4.24 5.76
N GLY A 350 -22.51 -4.67 6.92
CA GLY A 350 -23.38 -4.98 8.04
C GLY A 350 -24.16 -3.75 8.55
N PRO A 351 -25.33 -3.94 9.19
CA PRO A 351 -26.22 -2.86 9.61
C PRO A 351 -25.56 -1.90 10.60
N GLY A 352 -24.71 -2.40 11.48
CA GLY A 352 -23.98 -1.56 12.43
C GLY A 352 -22.93 -0.69 11.76
N LEU A 353 -22.15 -1.24 10.82
CA LEU A 353 -21.20 -0.46 10.02
C LEU A 353 -21.93 0.58 9.17
N ARG A 354 -23.05 0.21 8.51
CA ARG A 354 -23.86 1.17 7.73
C ARG A 354 -24.38 2.32 8.58
N LYS A 355 -24.78 2.06 9.82
CA LYS A 355 -25.22 3.11 10.75
C LYS A 355 -24.09 4.12 11.05
N THR A 356 -22.84 3.72 11.00
CA THR A 356 -21.72 4.65 11.18
C THR A 356 -21.62 5.69 10.06
N TYR A 357 -22.25 5.45 8.89
CA TYR A 357 -22.27 6.38 7.76
C TYR A 357 -23.14 7.61 8.01
N ASP A 358 -24.15 7.49 8.88
CA ASP A 358 -25.16 8.52 9.15
C ASP A 358 -24.52 9.85 9.58
N TRP A 359 -23.43 9.79 10.35
CA TRP A 359 -22.76 10.99 10.84
C TRP A 359 -22.29 11.94 9.70
N ARG A 360 -21.63 11.39 8.67
CA ARG A 360 -21.15 12.19 7.53
C ARG A 360 -22.30 12.62 6.63
N ILE A 361 -23.30 11.76 6.43
CA ILE A 361 -24.50 12.06 5.64
C ILE A 361 -25.26 13.22 6.26
N GLN A 362 -25.53 13.15 7.59
CA GLN A 362 -26.24 14.21 8.31
C GLN A 362 -25.47 15.53 8.30
N ARG A 363 -24.15 15.48 8.47
CA ARG A 363 -23.29 16.67 8.38
C ARG A 363 -23.33 17.28 6.97
N ALA A 364 -23.26 16.49 5.92
CA ALA A 364 -23.32 16.96 4.55
C ALA A 364 -24.70 17.56 4.21
N ALA A 365 -25.79 17.02 4.76
CA ALA A 365 -27.15 17.50 4.57
C ALA A 365 -27.44 18.87 5.20
N GLN A 366 -26.58 19.35 6.13
CA GLN A 366 -26.71 20.68 6.75
C GLN A 366 -26.13 21.79 5.89
N ALA A 367 -25.41 21.47 4.81
CA ALA A 367 -24.77 22.45 3.94
C ALA A 367 -25.82 23.18 3.09
N ASP A 368 -25.73 24.52 3.02
CA ASP A 368 -26.49 25.34 2.08
C ASP A 368 -25.89 25.22 0.65
N ALA A 369 -26.56 25.82 -0.32
CA ALA A 369 -26.15 25.78 -1.73
C ALA A 369 -24.73 26.32 -1.94
N LYS A 370 -24.33 27.37 -1.22
CA LYS A 370 -22.99 27.98 -1.30
C LYS A 370 -21.94 27.04 -0.73
N ALA A 371 -22.20 26.41 0.40
CA ALA A 371 -21.28 25.45 1.01
C ALA A 371 -21.12 24.19 0.15
N ILE A 372 -22.18 23.75 -0.53
CA ILE A 372 -22.13 22.66 -1.50
C ILE A 372 -21.24 23.02 -2.68
N GLU A 373 -21.44 24.20 -3.29
CA GLU A 373 -20.62 24.68 -4.40
C GLU A 373 -19.13 24.80 -4.00
N GLN A 374 -18.85 25.36 -2.84
CA GLN A 374 -17.48 25.46 -2.30
C GLN A 374 -16.86 24.08 -2.10
N ARG A 375 -17.59 23.10 -1.56
CA ARG A 375 -17.12 21.74 -1.35
C ARG A 375 -16.80 21.04 -2.67
N HIS A 376 -17.63 21.22 -3.72
CA HIS A 376 -17.33 20.70 -5.06
C HIS A 376 -16.07 21.36 -5.63
N ALA A 377 -15.97 22.69 -5.58
CA ALA A 377 -14.81 23.42 -6.08
C ALA A 377 -13.53 23.04 -5.36
N HIS A 378 -13.57 22.90 -4.03
CA HIS A 378 -12.43 22.46 -3.23
C HIS A 378 -11.97 21.04 -3.64
N TYR A 379 -12.90 20.09 -3.79
CA TYR A 379 -12.55 18.74 -4.23
C TYR A 379 -11.85 18.76 -5.61
N GLU A 380 -12.40 19.49 -6.59
CA GLU A 380 -11.81 19.56 -7.92
C GLU A 380 -10.41 20.22 -7.90
N HIS A 381 -10.25 21.28 -7.12
CA HIS A 381 -8.97 21.98 -6.97
C HIS A 381 -7.93 21.08 -6.28
N MET A 382 -8.30 20.44 -5.18
CA MET A 382 -7.46 19.48 -4.46
C MET A 382 -7.09 18.30 -5.36
N ALA A 383 -8.04 17.71 -6.08
CA ALA A 383 -7.77 16.56 -6.96
C ALA A 383 -6.79 16.89 -8.10
N ALA A 384 -6.78 18.15 -8.56
CA ALA A 384 -5.88 18.62 -9.62
C ALA A 384 -4.39 18.61 -9.22
N ILE A 385 -4.04 18.49 -7.93
CA ILE A 385 -2.63 18.41 -7.53
C ILE A 385 -2.00 17.03 -7.75
N LEU A 386 -2.80 15.99 -8.00
CA LEU A 386 -2.29 14.63 -8.13
C LEU A 386 -1.18 14.49 -9.19
N PRO A 387 -1.31 15.02 -10.43
CA PRO A 387 -0.22 15.02 -11.40
C PRO A 387 0.96 15.94 -11.01
N LEU A 388 0.73 16.96 -10.16
CA LEU A 388 1.82 17.81 -9.66
C LEU A 388 2.73 17.03 -8.70
N LEU A 389 2.15 16.28 -7.77
CA LEU A 389 2.88 15.36 -6.88
C LEU A 389 3.73 14.38 -7.69
N GLN A 390 3.14 13.75 -8.71
CA GLN A 390 3.83 12.81 -9.59
C GLN A 390 5.00 13.49 -10.35
N ARG A 391 4.78 14.68 -10.92
CA ARG A 391 5.83 15.46 -11.61
C ARG A 391 6.96 15.89 -10.68
N ALA A 392 6.67 16.14 -9.41
CA ALA A 392 7.66 16.47 -8.40
C ALA A 392 8.48 15.27 -7.91
N GLY A 393 8.08 14.04 -8.28
CA GLY A 393 8.74 12.80 -7.86
C GLY A 393 8.22 12.23 -6.54
N VAL A 394 7.10 12.72 -6.02
CA VAL A 394 6.45 12.16 -4.82
C VAL A 394 5.88 10.78 -5.16
N THR A 395 6.17 9.79 -4.34
CA THR A 395 5.55 8.47 -4.47
C THR A 395 4.13 8.50 -3.91
N ILE A 396 3.17 8.22 -4.78
CA ILE A 396 1.75 8.09 -4.43
C ILE A 396 1.49 6.64 -4.03
N MET A 397 0.85 6.41 -2.89
CA MET A 397 0.35 5.11 -2.44
C MET A 397 -1.16 5.06 -2.64
N ALA A 398 -1.67 4.00 -3.27
CA ALA A 398 -3.11 3.80 -3.36
C ALA A 398 -3.67 3.38 -2.00
N GLY A 399 -4.71 4.06 -1.55
CA GLY A 399 -5.41 3.79 -0.31
C GLY A 399 -6.79 4.40 -0.33
N THR A 400 -7.77 3.69 0.23
CA THR A 400 -9.17 4.04 0.06
C THR A 400 -9.74 4.88 1.19
N ASP A 401 -9.26 4.72 2.41
CA ASP A 401 -9.94 5.16 3.64
C ASP A 401 -11.28 4.42 3.88
N ALA A 402 -11.47 3.23 3.25
CA ALA A 402 -12.70 2.46 3.34
C ALA A 402 -12.88 1.82 4.73
N GLY A 403 -14.13 1.70 5.17
CA GLY A 403 -14.50 1.06 6.42
C GLY A 403 -15.51 1.87 7.24
N PHE A 404 -15.46 1.74 8.56
CA PHE A 404 -16.40 2.43 9.44
C PHE A 404 -16.26 3.97 9.30
N LEU A 405 -17.37 4.69 9.47
CA LEU A 405 -17.51 6.14 9.30
C LEU A 405 -17.32 6.68 7.87
N ASN A 406 -16.68 5.96 6.97
CA ASN A 406 -16.41 6.42 5.63
C ASN A 406 -17.55 6.02 4.67
N SER A 407 -18.62 6.83 4.73
CA SER A 407 -19.90 6.61 4.05
C SER A 407 -19.70 6.26 2.58
N PHE A 408 -20.22 5.07 2.18
CA PHE A 408 -20.24 4.58 0.80
C PHE A 408 -18.89 4.35 0.12
N ASN A 409 -17.80 4.47 0.89
CA ASN A 409 -16.48 4.07 0.41
C ASN A 409 -16.24 2.61 0.80
N TYR A 410 -16.48 1.71 -0.16
CA TYR A 410 -16.64 0.28 0.13
C TYR A 410 -15.31 -0.46 0.17
N PRO A 411 -15.06 -1.29 1.21
CA PRO A 411 -13.89 -2.18 1.26
C PRO A 411 -13.80 -3.09 0.03
N GLY A 412 -12.62 -3.20 -0.51
CA GLY A 412 -12.35 -3.98 -1.72
C GLY A 412 -12.58 -3.18 -3.00
N VAL A 413 -13.82 -3.03 -3.43
CA VAL A 413 -14.13 -2.35 -4.70
C VAL A 413 -13.68 -0.89 -4.73
N GLY A 414 -13.67 -0.19 -3.59
CA GLY A 414 -13.27 1.21 -3.49
C GLY A 414 -11.84 1.47 -3.99
N LEU A 415 -10.93 0.47 -3.88
CA LEU A 415 -9.58 0.64 -4.43
C LEU A 415 -9.57 0.74 -5.95
N HIS A 416 -10.44 -0.01 -6.65
CA HIS A 416 -10.54 0.11 -8.10
C HIS A 416 -11.14 1.46 -8.53
N ASP A 417 -12.04 2.03 -7.71
CA ASP A 417 -12.56 3.38 -7.92
C ASP A 417 -11.48 4.43 -7.72
N GLU A 418 -10.69 4.28 -6.66
CA GLU A 418 -9.53 5.13 -6.36
C GLU A 418 -8.53 5.15 -7.53
N LEU A 419 -8.18 3.96 -8.06
CA LEU A 419 -7.25 3.85 -9.20
C LEU A 419 -7.82 4.47 -10.49
N ALA A 420 -9.12 4.31 -10.74
CA ALA A 420 -9.79 4.94 -11.87
C ALA A 420 -9.75 6.46 -11.76
N LEU A 421 -10.02 7.00 -10.55
CA LEU A 421 -9.92 8.44 -10.27
C LEU A 421 -8.50 8.96 -10.45
N TYR A 422 -7.46 8.21 -10.08
CA TYR A 422 -6.08 8.63 -10.34
C TYR A 422 -5.83 8.88 -11.82
N VAL A 423 -6.34 8.00 -12.68
CA VAL A 423 -6.20 8.16 -14.14
C VAL A 423 -7.08 9.30 -14.65
N ASP A 424 -8.32 9.40 -14.19
CA ASP A 424 -9.23 10.49 -14.56
C ASP A 424 -8.70 11.87 -14.15
N LYS A 425 -7.85 11.94 -13.09
CA LYS A 425 -7.19 13.16 -12.59
C LYS A 425 -5.76 13.33 -13.10
N GLY A 426 -5.32 12.55 -14.08
CA GLY A 426 -4.13 12.83 -14.87
C GLY A 426 -2.90 11.94 -14.61
N LEU A 427 -3.01 10.89 -13.81
CA LEU A 427 -2.00 9.84 -13.79
C LEU A 427 -2.16 8.91 -14.99
N THR A 428 -1.09 8.26 -15.42
CA THR A 428 -1.17 7.17 -16.39
C THR A 428 -1.62 5.87 -15.71
N ALA A 429 -2.21 4.94 -16.47
CA ALA A 429 -2.59 3.62 -15.94
C ALA A 429 -1.40 2.86 -15.32
N PRO A 430 -0.18 2.85 -15.90
CA PRO A 430 0.99 2.30 -15.23
C PRO A 430 1.33 2.94 -13.88
N GLN A 431 1.20 4.28 -13.76
CA GLN A 431 1.45 4.98 -12.50
C GLN A 431 0.42 4.62 -11.43
N ALA A 432 -0.87 4.56 -11.78
CA ALA A 432 -1.93 4.12 -10.89
C ALA A 432 -1.73 2.66 -10.44
N LEU A 433 -1.36 1.75 -11.35
CA LEU A 433 -1.06 0.36 -11.00
C LEU A 433 0.16 0.24 -10.07
N ALA A 434 1.21 1.01 -10.32
CA ALA A 434 2.39 1.05 -9.46
C ALA A 434 2.06 1.58 -8.05
N ALA A 435 1.15 2.56 -7.92
CA ALA A 435 0.68 3.06 -6.64
C ALA A 435 0.00 1.97 -5.80
N ALA A 436 -0.72 1.02 -6.43
CA ALA A 436 -1.42 -0.07 -5.75
C ALA A 436 -0.62 -1.38 -5.64
N THR A 437 0.58 -1.48 -6.23
CA THR A 437 1.33 -2.73 -6.21
C THR A 437 2.75 -2.59 -5.68
N ARG A 438 3.41 -1.45 -5.93
CA ARG A 438 4.83 -1.24 -5.60
C ARG A 438 5.05 -0.21 -4.48
N ALA A 439 4.21 0.83 -4.43
CA ALA A 439 4.42 1.94 -3.48
C ALA A 439 4.30 1.50 -2.01
N GLY A 440 3.32 0.67 -1.67
CA GLY A 440 3.18 0.10 -0.33
C GLY A 440 4.38 -0.76 0.09
N PRO A 441 4.77 -1.78 -0.70
CA PRO A 441 6.00 -2.53 -0.47
C PRO A 441 7.25 -1.65 -0.33
N ALA A 442 7.40 -0.62 -1.16
CA ALA A 442 8.53 0.31 -1.09
C ALA A 442 8.53 1.08 0.24
N TRP A 443 7.35 1.58 0.67
CA TRP A 443 7.23 2.29 1.92
C TRP A 443 7.65 1.44 3.13
N PHE A 444 7.30 0.14 3.13
CA PHE A 444 7.70 -0.79 4.19
C PHE A 444 9.10 -1.41 4.00
N GLY A 445 9.79 -1.13 2.88
CA GLY A 445 11.10 -1.75 2.58
C GLY A 445 10.99 -3.23 2.21
N MET A 446 9.86 -3.65 1.61
CA MET A 446 9.53 -5.05 1.27
C MET A 446 9.56 -5.31 -0.25
N LEU A 447 10.23 -4.48 -1.05
CA LEU A 447 10.32 -4.70 -2.50
C LEU A 447 11.08 -5.98 -2.87
N ASP A 448 11.84 -6.55 -1.97
CA ASP A 448 12.47 -7.86 -2.12
C ASP A 448 11.47 -9.03 -2.03
N GLN A 449 10.26 -8.81 -1.49
CA GLN A 449 9.22 -9.80 -1.30
C GLN A 449 7.99 -9.57 -2.19
N PHE A 450 7.61 -8.31 -2.44
CA PHE A 450 6.35 -7.92 -3.08
C PHE A 450 6.58 -6.96 -4.26
N GLY A 451 5.51 -6.68 -5.00
CA GLY A 451 5.47 -5.62 -6.02
C GLY A 451 6.05 -6.00 -7.39
N SER A 452 6.48 -7.25 -7.59
CA SER A 452 6.91 -7.77 -8.89
C SER A 452 6.66 -9.27 -9.00
N ILE A 453 6.60 -9.79 -10.23
CA ILE A 453 6.49 -11.21 -10.53
C ILE A 453 7.87 -11.75 -10.89
N SER A 454 8.59 -12.23 -9.90
CA SER A 454 9.96 -12.73 -10.03
C SER A 454 10.21 -13.90 -9.07
N ALA A 455 11.12 -14.80 -9.42
CA ALA A 455 11.50 -15.89 -8.52
C ALA A 455 12.02 -15.37 -7.17
N GLY A 456 11.63 -16.02 -6.09
CA GLY A 456 11.91 -15.62 -4.71
C GLY A 456 10.90 -14.65 -4.10
N ARG A 457 9.96 -14.09 -4.88
CA ARG A 457 8.91 -13.19 -4.40
C ARG A 457 7.70 -13.96 -3.88
N ARG A 458 6.86 -13.26 -3.13
CA ARG A 458 5.58 -13.80 -2.64
C ARG A 458 4.63 -14.09 -3.80
N ALA A 459 3.94 -15.22 -3.71
CA ALA A 459 2.92 -15.62 -4.67
C ALA A 459 1.55 -15.00 -4.31
N ASP A 460 1.51 -13.66 -4.30
CA ASP A 460 0.32 -12.83 -4.19
C ASP A 460 0.09 -12.16 -5.55
N LEU A 461 -0.82 -12.74 -6.36
CA LEU A 461 -0.95 -12.43 -7.78
C LEU A 461 -2.42 -12.29 -8.18
N LEU A 462 -2.66 -11.50 -9.25
CA LEU A 462 -3.97 -11.38 -9.90
C LEU A 462 -3.88 -11.85 -11.34
N LEU A 463 -4.81 -12.70 -11.73
CA LEU A 463 -5.05 -13.08 -13.13
C LEU A 463 -6.25 -12.27 -13.64
N LEU A 464 -6.00 -11.38 -14.60
CA LEU A 464 -6.96 -10.43 -15.14
C LEU A 464 -7.37 -10.82 -16.58
N ASN A 465 -8.58 -10.42 -16.98
CA ASN A 465 -9.09 -10.65 -18.34
C ASN A 465 -8.61 -9.60 -19.36
N ALA A 466 -8.11 -8.46 -18.91
CA ALA A 466 -7.66 -7.34 -19.75
C ALA A 466 -6.37 -6.72 -19.19
N ASN A 467 -5.68 -5.93 -20.03
CA ASN A 467 -4.41 -5.30 -19.70
C ASN A 467 -4.61 -4.04 -18.83
N PRO A 468 -4.17 -4.04 -17.56
CA PRO A 468 -4.31 -2.87 -16.69
C PRO A 468 -3.33 -1.72 -17.02
N LEU A 469 -2.35 -1.94 -17.89
CA LEU A 469 -1.47 -0.87 -18.39
C LEU A 469 -2.14 -0.05 -19.49
N ASP A 470 -3.11 -0.64 -20.22
CA ASP A 470 -3.87 0.06 -21.26
C ASP A 470 -5.08 0.79 -20.67
N ASP A 471 -5.78 0.14 -19.75
CA ASP A 471 -6.88 0.72 -18.97
C ASP A 471 -6.83 0.20 -17.54
N ILE A 472 -6.65 1.10 -16.59
CA ILE A 472 -6.58 0.73 -15.16
C ILE A 472 -7.87 0.07 -14.65
N ARG A 473 -9.03 0.32 -15.29
CA ARG A 473 -10.31 -0.31 -14.97
C ARG A 473 -10.28 -1.83 -15.22
N ALA A 474 -9.32 -2.33 -16.00
CA ALA A 474 -9.07 -3.76 -16.18
C ALA A 474 -8.71 -4.48 -14.86
N THR A 475 -8.24 -3.78 -13.83
CA THR A 475 -8.03 -4.36 -12.50
C THR A 475 -9.28 -4.97 -11.89
N ARG A 476 -10.49 -4.56 -12.33
CA ARG A 476 -11.79 -5.16 -11.93
C ARG A 476 -12.08 -6.50 -12.64
N SER A 477 -11.42 -6.77 -13.75
CA SER A 477 -11.68 -7.95 -14.60
C SER A 477 -11.03 -9.24 -14.05
N ILE A 478 -11.20 -9.49 -12.75
CA ILE A 478 -10.52 -10.56 -12.02
C ILE A 478 -11.01 -11.93 -12.44
N ARG A 479 -10.14 -12.76 -13.01
CA ARG A 479 -10.38 -14.18 -13.32
C ARG A 479 -10.02 -15.08 -12.15
N ALA A 480 -8.92 -14.78 -11.47
CA ALA A 480 -8.47 -15.51 -10.28
C ALA A 480 -7.56 -14.62 -9.42
N VAL A 481 -7.47 -14.96 -8.14
CA VAL A 481 -6.52 -14.42 -7.18
C VAL A 481 -5.65 -15.57 -6.68
N ILE A 482 -4.36 -15.38 -6.66
CA ILE A 482 -3.42 -16.26 -5.98
C ILE A 482 -3.00 -15.52 -4.72
N LEU A 483 -3.34 -16.04 -3.55
CA LEU A 483 -3.04 -15.46 -2.25
C LEU A 483 -2.13 -16.41 -1.49
N ARG A 484 -0.91 -15.99 -1.20
CA ARG A 484 0.11 -16.84 -0.56
C ARG A 484 0.22 -18.22 -1.25
N GLY A 485 0.22 -18.21 -2.60
CA GLY A 485 0.29 -19.39 -3.43
C GLY A 485 -1.00 -20.21 -3.58
N THR A 486 -2.04 -19.90 -2.79
CA THR A 486 -3.34 -20.56 -2.91
C THR A 486 -4.18 -19.92 -4.00
N LEU A 487 -4.68 -20.73 -4.92
CA LEU A 487 -5.53 -20.29 -6.04
C LEU A 487 -6.99 -20.12 -5.59
N PHE A 488 -7.53 -18.95 -5.80
CA PHE A 488 -8.96 -18.63 -5.73
C PHE A 488 -9.43 -18.32 -7.17
N ASP A 489 -10.05 -19.27 -7.82
CA ASP A 489 -10.67 -19.06 -9.12
C ASP A 489 -11.95 -18.22 -8.99
N ARG A 490 -12.55 -17.82 -10.12
CA ARG A 490 -13.77 -16.98 -10.09
C ARG A 490 -14.87 -17.59 -9.22
N SER A 491 -15.08 -18.90 -9.30
CA SER A 491 -16.11 -19.57 -8.50
C SER A 491 -15.81 -19.49 -6.99
N ALA A 492 -14.54 -19.63 -6.59
CA ALA A 492 -14.14 -19.46 -5.20
C ALA A 492 -14.33 -18.01 -4.72
N LEU A 493 -13.98 -17.02 -5.56
CA LEU A 493 -14.18 -15.61 -5.24
C LEU A 493 -15.67 -15.24 -5.15
N ASP A 494 -16.52 -15.79 -6.03
CA ASP A 494 -17.96 -15.59 -5.99
C ASP A 494 -18.57 -16.15 -4.70
N ARG A 495 -18.09 -17.30 -4.23
CA ARG A 495 -18.51 -17.86 -2.94
C ARG A 495 -18.14 -16.95 -1.76
N LEU A 496 -16.96 -16.32 -1.77
CA LEU A 496 -16.58 -15.35 -0.72
C LEU A 496 -17.56 -14.17 -0.66
N LEU A 497 -17.98 -13.68 -1.81
CA LEU A 497 -18.98 -12.60 -1.91
C LEU A 497 -20.35 -13.07 -1.40
N GLU A 498 -20.80 -14.24 -1.83
CA GLU A 498 -22.10 -14.78 -1.41
C GLU A 498 -22.15 -15.10 0.08
N ASP A 499 -21.09 -15.68 0.65
CA ASP A 499 -20.98 -15.95 2.08
C ASP A 499 -21.05 -14.66 2.91
N THR A 500 -20.40 -13.59 2.43
CA THR A 500 -20.47 -12.29 3.09
C THR A 500 -21.87 -11.69 2.99
N ARG A 501 -22.50 -11.74 1.82
CA ARG A 501 -23.89 -11.30 1.61
C ARG A 501 -24.85 -12.04 2.52
N GLY A 502 -24.71 -13.36 2.63
CA GLY A 502 -25.52 -14.19 3.51
C GLY A 502 -25.41 -13.81 4.99
N LYS A 503 -24.18 -13.52 5.46
CA LYS A 503 -23.98 -13.02 6.84
C LYS A 503 -24.67 -11.68 7.07
N VAL A 504 -24.50 -10.73 6.13
CA VAL A 504 -25.14 -9.40 6.24
C VAL A 504 -26.67 -9.51 6.21
N ALA A 505 -27.23 -10.36 5.34
CA ALA A 505 -28.67 -10.63 5.33
C ALA A 505 -29.18 -11.19 6.66
N ALA A 506 -28.41 -12.10 7.29
CA ALA A 506 -28.74 -12.66 8.59
C ALA A 506 -28.68 -11.62 9.73
N TRP A 507 -27.76 -10.65 9.67
CA TRP A 507 -27.71 -9.54 10.63
C TRP A 507 -28.86 -8.56 10.40
N ASN A 508 -29.16 -8.20 9.14
CA ASN A 508 -30.30 -7.33 8.82
C ASN A 508 -31.64 -7.90 9.30
N ALA A 509 -31.83 -9.23 9.23
CA ALA A 509 -33.04 -9.88 9.72
C ALA A 509 -33.18 -9.85 11.26
N LYS A 510 -32.10 -9.60 12.01
CA LYS A 510 -32.07 -9.50 13.46
C LYS A 510 -32.03 -8.05 13.96
N ALA A 511 -31.75 -7.09 13.06
CA ALA A 511 -31.79 -5.69 13.42
C ALA A 511 -33.23 -5.25 13.70
N PRO A 512 -33.47 -4.47 14.76
CA PRO A 512 -34.82 -4.06 15.15
C PRO A 512 -35.49 -3.11 14.14
#